data_06c06295955b434e966fe206742dc588
#
_entry.id   06c06295955b434e966fe206742dc588
#
_cell.length_a   1.000
_cell.length_b   1.000
_cell.length_c   1.000
_cell.angle_alpha   90.00
_cell.angle_beta   90.00
_cell.angle_gamma   90.00
#
_symmetry.space_group_name_H-M   'P 1'
#
loop_
_entity.id
_entity.type
_entity.pdbx_description
1 polymer ?
#
loop_
_entity_poly.entity_id
_entity_poly.type
_entity_poly.pdbx_seq_one_letter_code
_entity_poly.pdbx_strand_id
1 'polypeptide(L)'
;KVHPLGFYSCTLLHENNQKIRLHYWDSITNGEQQSSELMIHDHIFDFKSWIMLGALENTEYEVSDEGELYYLYSTKYENDSSILKITEDSLKITHKNSSIYTQGMSYVMGANVLHKTRSLTDRAFTILHTQDMEYTSPRVLSNTNTSESEIIFHRKDVNEHELLKKLTTLVF
;
A
#
# COMPACT_ATOMS: atom_id res chain seq x y z
N LYS A 1 9.43 -9.27 -0.35
CA LYS A 1 9.79 -8.34 0.76
C LYS A 1 8.58 -8.08 1.64
N VAL A 2 8.81 -7.78 2.90
CA VAL A 2 7.77 -7.22 3.79
C VAL A 2 7.57 -5.76 3.42
N HIS A 3 6.32 -5.37 3.17
CA HIS A 3 5.96 -3.99 2.89
C HIS A 3 5.66 -3.25 4.21
N PRO A 4 6.04 -1.96 4.37
CA PRO A 4 5.74 -1.19 5.59
C PRO A 4 4.25 -1.15 5.97
N LEU A 5 3.35 -1.26 5.00
CA LEU A 5 1.89 -1.36 5.23
C LEU A 5 1.41 -2.73 5.75
N GLY A 6 2.32 -3.63 6.15
CA GLY A 6 1.98 -4.86 6.84
C GLY A 6 1.59 -6.05 5.95
N PHE A 7 2.09 -6.11 4.74
CA PHE A 7 1.87 -7.25 3.84
C PHE A 7 3.16 -7.68 3.13
N TYR A 8 3.19 -8.88 2.59
CA TYR A 8 4.27 -9.37 1.75
C TYR A 8 4.03 -8.92 0.31
N SER A 9 5.08 -8.38 -0.33
CA SER A 9 5.04 -7.97 -1.73
C SER A 9 6.14 -8.66 -2.52
N CYS A 10 5.78 -9.20 -3.69
CA CYS A 10 6.69 -9.81 -4.64
C CYS A 10 6.36 -9.33 -6.05
N THR A 11 7.37 -8.90 -6.81
CA THR A 11 7.22 -8.62 -8.24
C THR A 11 7.50 -9.92 -8.99
N LEU A 12 6.50 -10.42 -9.70
CA LEU A 12 6.58 -11.67 -10.49
C LEU A 12 7.10 -11.40 -11.90
N LEU A 13 6.72 -10.28 -12.48
CA LEU A 13 7.12 -9.85 -13.82
C LEU A 13 7.31 -8.34 -13.83
N HIS A 14 8.33 -7.89 -14.56
CA HIS A 14 8.56 -6.48 -14.83
C HIS A 14 8.99 -6.33 -16.29
N GLU A 15 8.18 -5.65 -17.08
CA GLU A 15 8.44 -5.38 -18.48
C GLU A 15 8.07 -3.93 -18.79
N ASN A 16 9.04 -3.16 -19.28
CA ASN A 16 8.90 -1.73 -19.53
C ASN A 16 8.38 -0.98 -18.28
N ASN A 17 7.22 -0.33 -18.38
CA ASN A 17 6.55 0.39 -17.30
C ASN A 17 5.44 -0.43 -16.62
N GLN A 18 5.36 -1.74 -16.90
CA GLN A 18 4.33 -2.63 -16.33
C GLN A 18 4.94 -3.66 -15.39
N LYS A 19 4.19 -4.00 -14.34
CA LYS A 19 4.58 -5.03 -13.38
C LYS A 19 3.39 -5.90 -13.01
N ILE A 20 3.67 -7.20 -12.85
CA ILE A 20 2.75 -8.11 -12.16
C ILE A 20 3.30 -8.31 -10.77
N ARG A 21 2.49 -8.01 -9.77
CA ARG A 21 2.85 -8.11 -8.34
C ARG A 21 1.92 -9.07 -7.64
N LEU A 22 2.46 -9.73 -6.64
CA LEU A 22 1.73 -10.51 -5.66
C LEU A 22 1.76 -9.76 -4.34
N HIS A 23 0.59 -9.59 -3.71
CA HIS A 23 0.49 -9.11 -2.34
C HIS A 23 -0.19 -10.18 -1.48
N TYR A 24 0.40 -10.45 -0.32
CA TYR A 24 -0.13 -11.39 0.64
C TYR A 24 -0.19 -10.75 2.03
N TRP A 25 -1.39 -10.60 2.55
CA TRP A 25 -1.67 -10.18 3.92
C TRP A 25 -1.74 -11.40 4.82
N ASP A 26 -1.07 -11.32 5.96
CA ASP A 26 -1.09 -12.34 7.00
C ASP A 26 -1.14 -11.61 8.34
N SER A 27 -2.07 -11.96 9.22
CA SER A 27 -2.20 -11.38 10.56
C SER A 27 -0.91 -11.48 11.40
N ILE A 28 0.00 -12.38 11.00
CA ILE A 28 1.30 -12.62 11.66
C ILE A 28 2.46 -12.08 10.80
N THR A 29 2.29 -10.92 10.17
CA THR A 29 3.40 -10.33 9.40
C THR A 29 4.47 -9.78 10.34
N ASN A 30 5.67 -10.34 10.29
CA ASN A 30 6.82 -9.91 11.07
C ASN A 30 7.64 -8.89 10.29
N GLY A 31 7.63 -7.63 10.70
CA GLY A 31 8.41 -6.56 10.08
C GLY A 31 8.16 -5.21 10.75
N GLU A 32 8.96 -4.22 10.38
CA GLU A 32 8.65 -2.84 10.70
C GLU A 32 7.40 -2.43 9.95
N GLN A 33 6.37 -2.03 10.69
CA GLN A 33 5.12 -1.59 10.11
C GLN A 33 4.97 -0.08 10.28
N GLN A 34 4.42 0.53 9.26
CA GLN A 34 3.98 1.91 9.29
C GLN A 34 2.89 2.07 10.34
N SER A 35 2.91 3.18 11.10
CA SER A 35 1.87 3.43 12.09
C SER A 35 0.49 3.56 11.43
N SER A 36 -0.57 3.32 12.19
CA SER A 36 -1.95 3.47 11.71
C SER A 36 -2.25 4.88 11.16
N GLU A 37 -1.48 5.86 11.57
CA GLU A 37 -1.60 7.27 11.17
C GLU A 37 -1.01 7.56 9.80
N LEU A 38 -0.13 6.68 9.30
CA LEU A 38 0.55 6.81 8.00
C LEU A 38 -0.02 5.87 6.93
N MET A 39 -1.25 5.40 7.08
CA MET A 39 -1.84 4.41 6.18
C MET A 39 -2.47 5.01 4.91
N ILE A 40 -2.80 6.31 4.93
CA ILE A 40 -3.36 6.99 3.75
C ILE A 40 -2.22 7.35 2.82
N HIS A 41 -2.28 6.87 1.59
CA HIS A 41 -1.25 7.07 0.60
C HIS A 41 -1.81 7.06 -0.81
N ASP A 42 -0.97 7.41 -1.79
CA ASP A 42 -1.25 7.20 -3.20
C ASP A 42 -0.12 6.45 -3.91
N HIS A 43 -0.30 6.22 -5.17
CA HIS A 43 0.67 5.59 -6.06
C HIS A 43 0.93 6.44 -7.29
N ILE A 44 2.13 6.28 -7.87
CA ILE A 44 2.50 6.88 -9.17
C ILE A 44 2.11 5.99 -10.35
N PHE A 45 1.34 4.94 -10.12
CA PHE A 45 0.92 3.96 -11.12
C PHE A 45 -0.58 3.69 -11.03
N ASP A 46 -1.17 3.44 -12.19
CA ASP A 46 -2.49 2.81 -12.27
C ASP A 46 -2.36 1.33 -11.94
N PHE A 47 -3.38 0.74 -11.34
CA PHE A 47 -3.39 -0.70 -11.16
C PHE A 47 -4.77 -1.33 -11.23
N LYS A 48 -4.77 -2.60 -11.61
CA LYS A 48 -5.90 -3.51 -11.44
C LYS A 48 -5.49 -4.62 -10.47
N SER A 49 -6.30 -4.85 -9.47
CA SER A 49 -6.09 -5.89 -8.45
C SER A 49 -7.19 -6.94 -8.54
N TRP A 50 -6.80 -8.21 -8.52
CA TRP A 50 -7.69 -9.38 -8.41
C TRP A 50 -7.54 -9.99 -7.04
N ILE A 51 -8.67 -10.18 -6.34
CA ILE A 51 -8.70 -10.83 -5.03
C ILE A 51 -8.74 -12.34 -5.25
N MET A 52 -7.63 -13.00 -5.00
CA MET A 52 -7.49 -14.45 -5.16
C MET A 52 -7.94 -15.20 -3.92
N LEU A 53 -7.84 -14.58 -2.73
CA LEU A 53 -8.27 -15.13 -1.44
C LEU A 53 -8.62 -14.00 -0.48
N GLY A 54 -9.59 -14.24 0.41
CA GLY A 54 -9.96 -13.35 1.50
C GLY A 54 -10.79 -12.16 1.07
N ALA A 55 -10.67 -11.08 1.84
CA ALA A 55 -11.40 -9.84 1.59
C ALA A 55 -10.55 -8.62 1.97
N LEU A 56 -10.61 -7.59 1.15
CA LEU A 56 -9.98 -6.29 1.39
C LEU A 56 -11.03 -5.19 1.40
N GLU A 57 -10.82 -4.20 2.25
CA GLU A 57 -11.54 -2.93 2.21
C GLU A 57 -10.58 -1.84 1.71
N ASN A 58 -11.02 -1.11 0.69
CA ASN A 58 -10.38 0.11 0.24
C ASN A 58 -11.24 1.30 0.66
N THR A 59 -10.62 2.26 1.33
CA THR A 59 -11.21 3.56 1.64
C THR A 59 -10.51 4.61 0.81
N GLU A 60 -11.26 5.34 -0.02
CA GLU A 60 -10.78 6.45 -0.82
C GLU A 60 -11.06 7.78 -0.15
N TYR A 61 -10.18 8.75 -0.38
CA TYR A 61 -10.27 10.10 0.13
C TYR A 61 -10.18 11.11 -1.01
N GLU A 62 -10.78 12.27 -0.80
CA GLU A 62 -10.69 13.40 -1.72
C GLU A 62 -10.26 14.67 -1.00
N VAL A 63 -9.55 15.53 -1.72
CA VAL A 63 -9.16 16.86 -1.19
C VAL A 63 -10.39 17.73 -1.09
N SER A 64 -10.59 18.36 0.08
CA SER A 64 -11.76 19.18 0.37
C SER A 64 -11.42 20.23 1.42
N ASP A 65 -11.81 21.48 1.20
CA ASP A 65 -11.60 22.57 2.17
C ASP A 65 -12.31 22.34 3.51
N GLU A 66 -13.35 21.52 3.51
CA GLU A 66 -14.12 21.13 4.71
C GLU A 66 -13.54 19.89 5.41
N GLY A 67 -12.49 19.29 4.85
CA GLY A 67 -11.89 18.07 5.35
C GLY A 67 -11.00 18.27 6.58
N GLU A 68 -10.56 17.16 7.16
CA GLU A 68 -9.57 17.14 8.23
C GLU A 68 -8.16 17.44 7.66
N LEU A 69 -7.33 18.12 8.45
CA LEU A 69 -5.97 18.48 8.08
C LEU A 69 -5.04 17.27 8.21
N TYR A 70 -4.27 17.02 7.16
CA TYR A 70 -3.20 16.04 7.12
C TYR A 70 -1.88 16.65 6.68
N TYR A 71 -0.79 16.24 7.32
CA TYR A 71 0.57 16.55 6.94
C TYR A 71 1.00 15.65 5.80
N LEU A 72 1.70 16.22 4.83
CA LEU A 72 2.15 15.53 3.63
C LEU A 72 3.58 15.04 3.78
N TYR A 73 3.79 13.75 3.48
CA TYR A 73 5.11 13.15 3.36
C TYR A 73 5.35 12.75 1.91
N SER A 74 6.48 13.16 1.35
CA SER A 74 7.00 12.62 0.10
C SER A 74 7.68 11.27 0.37
N THR A 75 7.55 10.32 -0.55
CA THR A 75 8.16 9.00 -0.40
C THR A 75 9.30 8.84 -1.39
N LYS A 76 10.47 8.45 -0.90
CA LYS A 76 11.62 8.04 -1.72
C LYS A 76 11.95 6.58 -1.44
N TYR A 77 12.28 5.85 -2.50
CA TYR A 77 12.75 4.48 -2.40
C TYR A 77 14.26 4.45 -2.64
N GLU A 78 15.02 4.02 -1.66
CA GLU A 78 16.47 3.85 -1.77
C GLU A 78 16.85 2.43 -1.32
N ASN A 79 17.46 1.67 -2.22
CA ASN A 79 17.82 0.27 -1.97
C ASN A 79 16.61 -0.51 -1.41
N ASP A 80 16.74 -0.97 -0.16
CA ASP A 80 15.71 -1.75 0.54
C ASP A 80 14.91 -0.90 1.56
N SER A 81 14.93 0.43 1.41
CA SER A 81 14.26 1.33 2.34
C SER A 81 13.19 2.17 1.64
N SER A 82 12.12 2.43 2.37
CA SER A 82 11.15 3.48 2.07
C SER A 82 11.40 4.64 3.03
N ILE A 83 11.73 5.79 2.50
CA ILE A 83 12.02 6.99 3.25
C ILE A 83 10.85 7.94 3.09
N LEU A 84 10.16 8.25 4.18
CA LEU A 84 9.10 9.25 4.25
C LEU A 84 9.72 10.55 4.77
N LYS A 85 9.63 11.61 4.00
CA LYS A 85 10.13 12.92 4.39
C LYS A 85 8.97 13.90 4.48
N ILE A 86 8.78 14.52 5.65
CA ILE A 86 7.76 15.54 5.83
C ILE A 86 8.04 16.72 4.89
N THR A 87 6.99 17.24 4.29
CA THR A 87 7.04 18.45 3.45
C THR A 87 6.50 19.65 4.24
N GLU A 88 6.62 20.84 3.68
CA GLU A 88 5.98 22.05 4.22
C GLU A 88 4.48 22.09 3.88
N ASP A 89 4.02 21.24 2.99
CA ASP A 89 2.65 21.18 2.53
C ASP A 89 1.76 20.37 3.47
N SER A 90 0.49 20.71 3.46
CA SER A 90 -0.58 19.96 4.11
C SER A 90 -1.80 19.91 3.22
N LEU A 91 -2.63 18.90 3.40
CA LEU A 91 -3.87 18.73 2.66
C LEU A 91 -5.03 18.56 3.63
N LYS A 92 -6.16 19.18 3.32
CA LYS A 92 -7.42 18.81 3.95
C LYS A 92 -8.09 17.75 3.09
N ILE A 93 -8.45 16.64 3.71
CA ILE A 93 -9.12 15.52 3.02
C ILE A 93 -10.37 15.09 3.75
N THR A 94 -11.33 14.59 2.99
CA THR A 94 -12.56 13.97 3.49
C THR A 94 -12.69 12.56 2.96
N HIS A 95 -13.44 11.73 3.68
CA HIS A 95 -13.82 10.40 3.22
C HIS A 95 -14.70 10.52 1.97
N LYS A 96 -14.32 9.82 0.91
CA LYS A 96 -15.08 9.77 -0.34
C LYS A 96 -15.99 8.56 -0.40
N ASN A 97 -15.40 7.36 -0.30
CA ASN A 97 -16.14 6.09 -0.26
C ASN A 97 -15.31 4.99 0.41
N SER A 98 -15.99 3.89 0.78
CA SER A 98 -15.36 2.63 1.16
C SER A 98 -15.99 1.49 0.39
N SER A 99 -15.16 0.60 -0.15
CA SER A 99 -15.60 -0.55 -0.92
C SER A 99 -14.93 -1.82 -0.43
N ILE A 100 -15.71 -2.90 -0.35
CA ILE A 100 -15.22 -4.22 0.05
C ILE A 100 -15.13 -5.11 -1.18
N TYR A 101 -13.97 -5.73 -1.35
CA TYR A 101 -13.69 -6.66 -2.42
C TYR A 101 -13.35 -8.02 -1.84
N THR A 102 -14.11 -9.03 -2.26
CA THR A 102 -13.97 -10.43 -1.80
C THR A 102 -13.37 -11.31 -2.88
N GLN A 103 -13.01 -12.53 -2.51
CA GLN A 103 -12.46 -13.52 -3.44
C GLN A 103 -13.26 -13.63 -4.75
N GLY A 104 -12.57 -13.61 -5.88
CA GLY A 104 -13.12 -13.63 -7.23
C GLY A 104 -13.45 -12.24 -7.79
N MET A 105 -13.47 -11.20 -6.98
CA MET A 105 -13.66 -9.82 -7.41
C MET A 105 -12.36 -9.19 -7.90
N SER A 106 -12.48 -8.11 -8.68
CA SER A 106 -11.37 -7.25 -9.03
C SER A 106 -11.78 -5.77 -8.97
N TYR A 107 -10.79 -4.90 -8.79
CA TYR A 107 -10.99 -3.45 -8.85
C TYR A 107 -9.82 -2.78 -9.56
N VAL A 108 -10.07 -1.57 -10.03
CA VAL A 108 -9.07 -0.68 -10.61
C VAL A 108 -8.90 0.54 -9.74
N MET A 109 -7.68 1.08 -9.71
CA MET A 109 -7.37 2.33 -9.03
C MET A 109 -6.38 3.12 -9.88
N GLY A 110 -6.70 4.38 -10.10
CA GLY A 110 -5.83 5.29 -10.85
C GLY A 110 -4.66 5.78 -9.98
N ALA A 111 -3.61 6.24 -10.65
CA ALA A 111 -2.52 6.95 -10.00
C ALA A 111 -3.05 8.18 -9.24
N ASN A 112 -2.34 8.57 -8.19
CA ASN A 112 -2.66 9.74 -7.33
C ASN A 112 -4.00 9.67 -6.57
N VAL A 113 -4.70 8.53 -6.56
CA VAL A 113 -5.90 8.33 -5.73
C VAL A 113 -5.48 8.10 -4.28
N LEU A 114 -5.83 9.02 -3.40
CA LEU A 114 -5.59 8.88 -1.96
C LEU A 114 -6.47 7.79 -1.38
N HIS A 115 -5.86 6.78 -0.78
CA HIS A 115 -6.58 5.65 -0.22
C HIS A 115 -5.83 4.97 0.93
N LYS A 116 -6.53 4.13 1.65
CA LYS A 116 -5.96 3.10 2.52
C LYS A 116 -6.62 1.76 2.23
N THR A 117 -5.86 0.70 2.36
CA THR A 117 -6.33 -0.69 2.21
C THR A 117 -6.09 -1.46 3.49
N ARG A 118 -7.08 -2.24 3.93
CA ARG A 118 -6.92 -3.18 5.04
C ARG A 118 -7.48 -4.55 4.68
N SER A 119 -6.88 -5.59 5.23
CA SER A 119 -7.46 -6.93 5.17
C SER A 119 -8.62 -7.03 6.16
N LEU A 120 -9.72 -7.62 5.72
CA LEU A 120 -10.90 -7.95 6.56
C LEU A 120 -10.86 -9.41 7.04
N THR A 121 -9.89 -10.18 6.57
CA THR A 121 -9.69 -11.59 6.91
C THR A 121 -8.28 -11.81 7.43
N ASP A 122 -8.05 -12.87 8.20
CA ASP A 122 -6.73 -13.22 8.72
C ASP A 122 -5.69 -13.38 7.63
N ARG A 123 -6.13 -13.77 6.44
CA ARG A 123 -5.30 -13.90 5.25
C ARG A 123 -6.03 -13.34 4.05
N ALA A 124 -5.30 -12.59 3.24
CA ALA A 124 -5.77 -12.17 1.93
C ALA A 124 -4.62 -12.26 0.92
N PHE A 125 -4.95 -12.59 -0.32
CA PHE A 125 -4.01 -12.74 -1.40
C PHE A 125 -4.53 -12.06 -2.66
N THR A 126 -3.70 -11.22 -3.27
CA THR A 126 -4.05 -10.52 -4.50
C THR A 126 -2.94 -10.62 -5.55
N ILE A 127 -3.35 -10.57 -6.80
CA ILE A 127 -2.46 -10.33 -7.94
C ILE A 127 -2.78 -8.94 -8.48
N LEU A 128 -1.75 -8.13 -8.68
CA LEU A 128 -1.88 -6.78 -9.23
C LEU A 128 -1.15 -6.69 -10.56
N HIS A 129 -1.80 -6.09 -11.53
CA HIS A 129 -1.15 -5.53 -12.71
C HIS A 129 -1.03 -4.02 -12.50
N THR A 130 0.19 -3.49 -12.54
CA THR A 130 0.47 -2.07 -12.38
C THR A 130 1.09 -1.51 -13.64
N GLN A 131 0.75 -0.26 -13.96
CA GLN A 131 1.35 0.50 -15.05
C GLN A 131 1.89 1.81 -14.48
N ASP A 132 3.23 1.94 -14.47
CA ASP A 132 3.91 3.15 -13.97
C ASP A 132 3.55 4.33 -14.86
N MET A 133 3.12 5.43 -14.25
CA MET A 133 2.86 6.70 -14.91
C MET A 133 4.07 7.61 -14.75
N GLU A 134 4.30 8.50 -15.72
CA GLU A 134 5.43 9.43 -15.67
C GLU A 134 5.14 10.59 -14.74
N TYR A 135 5.12 10.42 -13.42
CA TYR A 135 5.00 11.59 -12.52
C TYR A 135 5.30 11.31 -11.06
N THR A 136 5.83 12.33 -10.39
CA THR A 136 5.85 12.64 -8.93
C THR A 136 6.22 11.51 -7.96
N SER A 137 6.67 11.87 -6.79
CA SER A 137 6.86 10.94 -5.68
C SER A 137 5.50 10.52 -5.10
N PRO A 138 5.30 9.26 -4.71
CA PRO A 138 4.13 8.84 -3.97
C PRO A 138 4.00 9.66 -2.69
N ARG A 139 2.77 9.97 -2.31
CA ARG A 139 2.45 10.74 -1.11
C ARG A 139 1.97 9.79 -0.02
N VAL A 140 2.33 10.12 1.22
CA VAL A 140 1.77 9.51 2.42
C VAL A 140 1.23 10.65 3.29
N LEU A 141 0.09 10.45 3.91
CA LEU A 141 -0.58 11.44 4.74
C LEU A 141 -0.64 10.97 6.19
N SER A 142 -0.43 11.91 7.14
CA SER A 142 -0.62 11.70 8.56
C SER A 142 -1.46 12.80 9.17
N ASN A 143 -2.40 12.46 10.04
CA ASN A 143 -3.15 13.45 10.83
C ASN A 143 -2.38 13.93 12.06
N THR A 144 -1.22 13.35 12.35
CA THR A 144 -0.33 13.79 13.42
C THR A 144 0.93 14.43 12.86
N ASN A 145 1.31 15.56 13.45
CA ASN A 145 2.60 16.19 13.17
C ASN A 145 3.64 15.50 14.04
N THR A 146 4.45 14.62 13.44
CA THR A 146 5.58 14.04 14.16
C THR A 146 6.74 15.04 14.20
N SER A 147 7.49 15.04 15.30
CA SER A 147 8.72 15.85 15.43
C SER A 147 9.86 15.35 14.53
N GLU A 148 9.68 14.19 13.91
CA GLU A 148 10.67 13.58 13.02
C GLU A 148 10.49 14.12 11.60
N SER A 149 11.53 14.75 11.07
CA SER A 149 11.54 15.25 9.70
C SER A 149 11.61 14.15 8.65
N GLU A 150 12.06 12.96 9.06
CA GLU A 150 12.25 11.79 8.19
C GLU A 150 11.98 10.49 8.95
N ILE A 151 11.24 9.57 8.32
CA ILE A 151 10.95 8.23 8.85
C ILE A 151 11.46 7.20 7.84
N ILE A 152 12.29 6.28 8.30
CA ILE A 152 12.89 5.24 7.45
C ILE A 152 12.32 3.87 7.80
N PHE A 153 11.74 3.19 6.81
CA PHE A 153 11.27 1.82 6.92
C PHE A 153 12.16 0.88 6.11
N HIS A 154 12.80 -0.08 6.77
CA HIS A 154 13.60 -1.10 6.11
C HIS A 154 12.71 -2.26 5.64
N ARG A 155 12.71 -2.51 4.33
CA ARG A 155 11.96 -3.62 3.71
C ARG A 155 12.76 -4.91 3.87
N LYS A 156 12.37 -5.74 4.82
CA LYS A 156 13.01 -7.04 5.05
C LYS A 156 12.75 -8.00 3.89
N ASP A 157 13.81 -8.70 3.48
CA ASP A 157 13.66 -9.83 2.59
C ASP A 157 12.90 -10.95 3.28
N VAL A 158 12.05 -11.60 2.54
CA VAL A 158 11.31 -12.78 2.99
C VAL A 158 12.03 -14.00 2.50
N ASN A 159 12.20 -14.99 3.37
CA ASN A 159 12.68 -16.29 2.95
C ASN A 159 11.68 -16.91 1.96
N GLU A 160 12.12 -17.18 0.75
CA GLU A 160 11.27 -17.74 -0.32
C GLU A 160 10.57 -19.02 0.11
N HIS A 161 11.26 -19.88 0.87
CA HIS A 161 10.71 -21.14 1.36
C HIS A 161 9.56 -20.93 2.34
N GLU A 162 9.69 -19.93 3.22
CA GLU A 162 8.62 -19.56 4.15
C GLU A 162 7.41 -18.97 3.42
N LEU A 163 7.65 -18.10 2.43
CA LEU A 163 6.59 -17.52 1.63
C LEU A 163 5.86 -18.61 0.83
N LEU A 164 6.59 -19.50 0.16
CA LEU A 164 6.02 -20.62 -0.57
C LEU A 164 5.21 -21.55 0.36
N LYS A 165 5.71 -21.85 1.55
CA LYS A 165 4.98 -22.63 2.55
C LYS A 165 3.68 -21.96 2.95
N LYS A 166 3.69 -20.64 3.18
CA LYS A 166 2.47 -19.85 3.48
C LYS A 166 1.49 -19.89 2.30
N LEU A 167 1.96 -19.72 1.07
CA LEU A 167 1.13 -19.74 -0.13
C LEU A 167 0.56 -21.12 -0.44
N THR A 168 1.32 -22.21 -0.25
CA THR A 168 0.83 -23.58 -0.47
C THR A 168 -0.27 -23.97 0.52
N THR A 169 -0.28 -23.43 1.73
CA THR A 169 -1.38 -23.62 2.70
C THR A 169 -2.68 -22.90 2.32
N LEU A 170 -2.67 -22.08 1.26
CA LEU A 170 -3.86 -21.36 0.77
C LEU A 170 -4.62 -22.17 -0.31
N VAL A 171 -4.00 -23.19 -0.89
CA VAL A 171 -4.52 -23.90 -2.08
C VAL A 171 -5.20 -25.22 -1.72
N PHE A 172 -5.11 -25.67 -0.44
CA PHE A 172 -5.69 -26.94 0.01
C PHE A 172 -6.50 -26.77 1.30
#